data_e47ab4ba6c9c661b2b9f33c251351d47
#
_entry.id   e47ab4ba6c9c661b2b9f33c251351d47
#
_cell.length_a   1.000
_cell.length_b   1.000
_cell.length_c   1.000
_cell.angle_alpha   90.00
_cell.angle_beta   90.00
_cell.angle_gamma   90.00
#
_symmetry.space_group_name_H-M   'P 1'
#
loop_
_entity.id
_entity.type
_entity.pdbx_description
1 polymer ?
#
loop_
_entity_poly.entity_id
_entity_poly.type
_entity_poly.pdbx_seq_one_letter_code
_entity_poly.pdbx_strand_id
1 'polypeptide(L)'
;MAHLLFNHMINVLESKLVSVETELDRNADYFNGWHTNDETDRLKVFCRKTQYTLRVMFWLIVSRIVHSLPVTLDSFFCVLGLPVPTKSGFSMKRKVIRSGFFRMMNQTMMADFYHGKSVKKWHDYVLLACDGSRIALPNVKELGEAFGYYHTYQGEELYPSGKACIFQDTLNNLTVCAELVGKDEDERHTFEAHYRSVATQIGSKTIFLLDRGYFSYNIMYLLDKDGYKFVMKARDTPWRRNFLKSGRKQQVISIKPSRATSIYSNKEWRRNPMKELTVRLVRFDHPNGSTDVLITNLTSEDGVTYKDVIELYRLRWPAETAYGIYKNDEALELFSSFRTDGVLQDFHAAVILFNLASLLARDGTEEGRGKVKPDMNVVIGFIHNLCPMLACDSSSHKLQIRLRNIVREVRHCTIQIREGRTYPRIRRLRKTSGKFYRHTNYSIAV
;
A
#
# COMPACT_ATOMS: atom_id res chain seq x y z
N MET A 1 -23.78 17.97 -11.12
CA MET A 1 -22.91 16.87 -11.57
C MET A 1 -22.14 16.39 -10.34
N ALA A 2 -22.29 15.12 -9.95
CA ALA A 2 -21.54 14.59 -8.82
C ALA A 2 -20.04 14.73 -9.11
N HIS A 3 -19.29 15.36 -8.21
CA HIS A 3 -17.84 15.38 -8.25
C HIS A 3 -17.36 13.94 -8.07
N LEU A 4 -16.92 13.31 -9.16
CA LEU A 4 -16.33 11.98 -9.12
C LEU A 4 -15.00 12.08 -8.37
N LEU A 5 -14.81 11.23 -7.38
CA LEU A 5 -13.60 11.19 -6.54
C LEU A 5 -12.34 10.96 -7.37
N PHE A 6 -12.44 10.07 -8.33
CA PHE A 6 -11.34 9.76 -9.24
C PHE A 6 -10.85 11.00 -10.00
N ASN A 7 -11.77 11.76 -10.61
CA ASN A 7 -11.40 12.98 -11.34
C ASN A 7 -10.83 14.04 -10.41
N HIS A 8 -11.38 14.18 -9.21
CA HIS A 8 -10.84 15.09 -8.21
C HIS A 8 -9.39 14.73 -7.85
N MET A 9 -9.10 13.46 -7.61
CA MET A 9 -7.74 13.01 -7.27
C MET A 9 -6.75 13.17 -8.44
N ILE A 10 -7.19 12.99 -9.69
CA ILE A 10 -6.36 13.34 -10.85
C ILE A 10 -5.97 14.81 -10.81
N ASN A 11 -6.92 15.71 -10.56
CA ASN A 11 -6.64 17.14 -10.47
C ASN A 11 -5.69 17.49 -9.31
N VAL A 12 -5.80 16.81 -8.17
CA VAL A 12 -4.88 16.95 -7.02
C VAL A 12 -3.46 16.57 -7.42
N LEU A 13 -3.28 15.42 -8.08
CA LEU A 13 -1.98 14.95 -8.56
C LEU A 13 -1.40 15.93 -9.61
N GLU A 14 -2.21 16.39 -10.55
CA GLU A 14 -1.79 17.35 -11.57
C GLU A 14 -1.36 18.69 -10.97
N SER A 15 -2.12 19.22 -10.02
CA SER A 15 -1.78 20.45 -9.30
C SER A 15 -0.45 20.31 -8.57
N LYS A 16 -0.20 19.14 -7.97
CA LYS A 16 1.06 18.86 -7.30
C LYS A 16 2.22 18.72 -8.29
N LEU A 17 2.00 18.09 -9.43
CA LEU A 17 3.01 18.02 -10.51
C LEU A 17 3.43 19.41 -10.98
N VAL A 18 2.47 20.28 -11.27
CA VAL A 18 2.74 21.68 -11.65
C VAL A 18 3.54 22.42 -10.57
N SER A 19 3.16 22.24 -9.29
CA SER A 19 3.90 22.83 -8.17
C SER A 19 5.36 22.36 -8.13
N VAL A 20 5.61 21.08 -8.35
CA VAL A 20 6.96 20.51 -8.37
C VAL A 20 7.75 20.96 -9.61
N GLU A 21 7.12 21.03 -10.77
CA GLU A 21 7.74 21.55 -12.00
C GLU A 21 8.15 23.02 -11.81
N THR A 22 7.29 23.85 -11.22
CA THR A 22 7.59 25.25 -10.90
C THR A 22 8.75 25.37 -9.92
N GLU A 23 8.82 24.50 -8.92
CA GLU A 23 9.93 24.51 -7.96
C GLU A 23 11.25 24.06 -8.60
N LEU A 24 11.21 23.09 -9.50
CA LEU A 24 12.38 22.66 -10.28
C LEU A 24 12.93 23.76 -11.19
N ASP A 25 12.06 24.60 -11.75
CA ASP A 25 12.47 25.77 -12.55
C ASP A 25 13.18 26.81 -11.69
N ARG A 26 12.82 26.95 -10.42
CA ARG A 26 13.44 27.88 -9.46
C ARG A 26 14.69 27.29 -8.82
N ASN A 27 14.67 26.00 -8.50
CA ASN A 27 15.71 25.30 -7.79
C ASN A 27 16.00 23.95 -8.46
N ALA A 28 17.02 23.92 -9.32
CA ALA A 28 17.42 22.69 -10.02
C ALA A 28 17.85 21.55 -9.05
N ASP A 29 18.16 21.90 -7.80
CA ASP A 29 18.56 20.95 -6.75
C ASP A 29 17.37 20.44 -5.91
N TYR A 30 16.13 20.76 -6.28
CA TYR A 30 14.94 20.35 -5.54
C TYR A 30 14.90 18.85 -5.19
N PHE A 31 15.28 17.97 -6.12
CA PHE A 31 15.36 16.54 -5.84
C PHE A 31 16.62 16.13 -5.06
N ASN A 32 17.63 16.97 -4.95
CA ASN A 32 18.84 16.66 -4.18
C ASN A 32 18.59 16.64 -2.67
N GLY A 33 17.62 17.43 -2.17
CA GLY A 33 17.16 17.38 -0.78
C GLY A 33 16.46 16.07 -0.38
N TRP A 34 16.21 15.17 -1.35
CA TRP A 34 15.57 13.86 -1.14
C TRP A 34 16.59 12.72 -1.06
N HIS A 35 17.89 13.05 -1.11
CA HIS A 35 18.97 12.10 -0.95
C HIS A 35 19.26 11.82 0.53
N THR A 36 19.31 10.57 0.87
CA THR A 36 20.07 10.09 2.01
C THR A 36 21.51 9.79 1.50
N ASN A 37 22.47 10.63 1.91
CA ASN A 37 23.90 10.32 1.99
C ASN A 37 24.81 10.26 0.75
N ASP A 38 24.47 10.77 -0.43
CA ASP A 38 25.48 10.83 -1.50
C ASP A 38 25.64 12.26 -2.05
N GLU A 39 26.74 12.92 -1.65
CA GLU A 39 27.07 14.32 -2.03
C GLU A 39 27.59 14.47 -3.46
N THR A 40 27.71 13.39 -4.24
CA THR A 40 28.52 13.40 -5.46
C THR A 40 27.80 13.69 -6.77
N ASP A 41 26.46 13.67 -6.81
CA ASP A 41 25.72 13.88 -8.06
C ASP A 41 24.69 15.04 -7.98
N ARG A 42 25.21 16.28 -7.96
CA ARG A 42 24.40 17.48 -8.19
C ARG A 42 24.03 17.61 -9.68
N LEU A 43 23.20 16.69 -10.16
CA LEU A 43 22.71 16.72 -11.53
C LEU A 43 21.55 17.73 -11.64
N LYS A 44 21.75 18.74 -12.48
CA LYS A 44 20.65 19.64 -12.87
C LYS A 44 19.54 18.85 -13.54
N VAL A 45 18.38 18.75 -12.88
CA VAL A 45 17.27 17.89 -13.28
C VAL A 45 16.30 18.66 -14.16
N PHE A 46 15.89 18.05 -15.29
CA PHE A 46 14.87 18.60 -16.20
C PHE A 46 15.17 19.98 -16.84
N CYS A 47 16.41 20.47 -16.81
CA CYS A 47 16.80 21.80 -17.37
C CYS A 47 16.78 21.87 -18.90
N ARG A 48 16.73 20.75 -19.61
CA ARG A 48 16.68 20.71 -21.07
C ARG A 48 15.27 20.36 -21.54
N LYS A 49 14.77 21.09 -22.56
CA LYS A 49 13.52 20.72 -23.24
C LYS A 49 13.68 19.36 -23.88
N THR A 50 13.05 18.36 -23.32
CA THR A 50 13.03 16.97 -23.82
C THR A 50 11.61 16.45 -23.75
N GLN A 51 11.31 15.40 -24.51
CA GLN A 51 10.00 14.72 -24.44
C GLN A 51 9.75 14.06 -23.08
N TYR A 52 10.81 13.74 -22.34
CA TYR A 52 10.72 13.24 -20.96
C TYR A 52 10.63 14.39 -19.96
N THR A 53 9.48 15.07 -19.91
CA THR A 53 9.15 16.01 -18.83
C THR A 53 8.89 15.24 -17.52
N LEU A 54 8.88 15.93 -16.38
CA LEU A 54 8.53 15.31 -15.11
C LEU A 54 7.15 14.64 -15.16
N ARG A 55 6.16 15.32 -15.74
CA ARG A 55 4.79 14.81 -15.92
C ARG A 55 4.77 13.55 -16.77
N VAL A 56 5.44 13.54 -17.91
CA VAL A 56 5.56 12.36 -18.78
C VAL A 56 6.21 11.20 -18.02
N MET A 57 7.32 11.46 -17.32
CA MET A 57 7.99 10.44 -16.53
C MET A 57 7.11 9.89 -15.40
N PHE A 58 6.38 10.75 -14.69
CA PHE A 58 5.47 10.34 -13.63
C PHE A 58 4.40 9.38 -14.16
N TRP A 59 3.64 9.80 -15.18
CA TRP A 59 2.54 8.98 -15.71
C TRP A 59 3.03 7.72 -16.44
N LEU A 60 4.20 7.78 -17.09
CA LEU A 60 4.81 6.61 -17.72
C LEU A 60 5.21 5.55 -16.66
N ILE A 61 5.74 5.95 -15.51
CA ILE A 61 6.10 5.02 -14.44
C ILE A 61 4.84 4.53 -13.70
N VAL A 62 3.86 5.40 -13.45
CA VAL A 62 2.56 5.02 -12.84
C VAL A 62 1.78 4.05 -13.74
N SER A 63 1.87 4.20 -15.08
CA SER A 63 1.25 3.25 -16.00
C SER A 63 1.86 1.85 -15.95
N ARG A 64 2.88 1.65 -15.14
CA ARG A 64 3.62 0.38 -15.00
C ARG A 64 4.23 -0.13 -16.32
N ILE A 65 5.50 -0.42 -16.28
CA ILE A 65 6.23 -0.95 -17.44
C ILE A 65 6.22 -2.48 -17.35
N VAL A 66 5.12 -3.09 -17.77
CA VAL A 66 4.92 -4.56 -17.70
C VAL A 66 5.34 -5.31 -18.99
N HIS A 67 5.57 -4.58 -20.07
CA HIS A 67 6.14 -5.09 -21.32
C HIS A 67 7.61 -4.67 -21.46
N SER A 68 8.25 -5.06 -22.56
CA SER A 68 9.60 -4.56 -22.85
C SER A 68 9.56 -3.02 -22.95
N LEU A 69 10.58 -2.35 -22.39
CA LEU A 69 10.61 -0.89 -22.35
C LEU A 69 10.42 -0.23 -23.73
N PRO A 70 11.06 -0.71 -24.83
CA PRO A 70 10.80 -0.12 -26.16
C PRO A 70 9.33 -0.19 -26.58
N VAL A 71 8.64 -1.29 -26.35
CA VAL A 71 7.23 -1.46 -26.68
C VAL A 71 6.35 -0.55 -25.83
N THR A 72 6.65 -0.44 -24.54
CA THR A 72 5.93 0.48 -23.65
C THR A 72 6.11 1.93 -24.08
N LEU A 73 7.34 2.34 -24.43
CA LEU A 73 7.61 3.69 -24.92
C LEU A 73 6.86 3.94 -26.24
N ASP A 74 6.91 3.02 -27.17
CA ASP A 74 6.20 3.12 -28.44
C ASP A 74 4.70 3.32 -28.21
N SER A 75 4.06 2.44 -27.47
CA SER A 75 2.63 2.52 -27.16
C SER A 75 2.26 3.84 -26.45
N PHE A 76 3.07 4.26 -25.49
CA PHE A 76 2.81 5.47 -24.72
C PHE A 76 2.94 6.74 -25.57
N PHE A 77 4.03 6.86 -26.34
CA PHE A 77 4.29 8.04 -27.15
C PHE A 77 3.46 8.10 -28.44
N CYS A 78 3.04 6.94 -28.96
CA CYS A 78 2.07 6.86 -30.05
C CYS A 78 0.74 7.56 -29.67
N VAL A 79 0.22 7.30 -28.46
CA VAL A 79 -0.99 7.98 -27.97
C VAL A 79 -0.80 9.49 -27.85
N LEU A 80 0.43 9.94 -27.50
CA LEU A 80 0.77 11.37 -27.42
C LEU A 80 0.91 12.03 -28.81
N GLY A 81 1.00 11.26 -29.87
CA GLY A 81 1.33 11.78 -31.20
C GLY A 81 2.74 12.35 -31.30
N LEU A 82 3.65 11.87 -30.46
CA LEU A 82 5.05 12.33 -30.36
C LEU A 82 6.02 11.25 -30.86
N PRO A 83 7.19 11.65 -31.42
CA PRO A 83 8.24 10.68 -31.74
C PRO A 83 8.67 9.89 -30.50
N VAL A 84 8.93 8.58 -30.68
CA VAL A 84 9.31 7.70 -29.59
C VAL A 84 10.75 8.00 -29.14
N PRO A 85 10.96 8.44 -27.89
CA PRO A 85 12.31 8.75 -27.43
C PRO A 85 13.07 7.47 -27.06
N THR A 86 14.41 7.57 -26.92
CA THR A 86 15.26 6.41 -26.68
C THR A 86 15.09 5.86 -25.26
N LYS A 87 15.24 4.53 -25.10
CA LYS A 87 15.27 3.88 -23.78
C LYS A 87 16.41 4.37 -22.89
N SER A 88 17.56 4.78 -23.49
CA SER A 88 18.67 5.38 -22.74
C SER A 88 18.29 6.73 -22.13
N GLY A 89 17.57 7.57 -22.90
CA GLY A 89 17.02 8.84 -22.41
C GLY A 89 16.06 8.63 -21.25
N PHE A 90 15.16 7.63 -21.34
CA PHE A 90 14.29 7.24 -20.22
C PHE A 90 15.09 6.87 -18.97
N SER A 91 16.08 5.96 -19.13
CA SER A 91 16.88 5.48 -17.99
C SER A 91 17.69 6.61 -17.33
N MET A 92 18.23 7.53 -18.13
CA MET A 92 18.94 8.72 -17.61
C MET A 92 18.01 9.65 -16.84
N LYS A 93 16.82 9.93 -17.37
CA LYS A 93 15.84 10.80 -16.70
C LYS A 93 15.26 10.14 -15.44
N ARG A 94 15.04 8.82 -15.47
CA ARG A 94 14.55 8.07 -14.33
C ARG A 94 15.51 8.12 -13.13
N LYS A 95 16.83 8.05 -13.38
CA LYS A 95 17.85 8.08 -12.30
C LYS A 95 17.82 9.36 -11.46
N VAL A 96 17.36 10.45 -12.03
CA VAL A 96 17.33 11.75 -11.33
C VAL A 96 16.02 12.00 -10.57
N ILE A 97 14.99 11.20 -10.80
CA ILE A 97 13.74 11.21 -10.02
C ILE A 97 13.93 10.26 -8.84
N ARG A 98 13.69 10.74 -7.61
CA ARG A 98 13.82 9.89 -6.42
C ARG A 98 12.50 9.18 -6.09
N SER A 99 12.58 8.00 -5.55
CA SER A 99 11.39 7.21 -5.13
C SER A 99 10.52 7.96 -4.13
N GLY A 100 11.13 8.78 -3.27
CA GLY A 100 10.41 9.68 -2.35
C GLY A 100 9.42 10.61 -3.04
N PHE A 101 9.65 10.98 -4.31
CA PHE A 101 8.69 11.75 -5.09
C PHE A 101 7.36 11.00 -5.26
N PHE A 102 7.37 9.74 -5.62
CA PHE A 102 6.16 8.93 -5.75
C PHE A 102 5.46 8.72 -4.40
N ARG A 103 6.24 8.54 -3.32
CA ARG A 103 5.70 8.49 -1.96
C ARG A 103 4.97 9.79 -1.62
N MET A 104 5.58 10.95 -1.87
CA MET A 104 4.96 12.27 -1.66
C MET A 104 3.69 12.44 -2.48
N MET A 105 3.66 12.01 -3.74
CA MET A 105 2.46 12.08 -4.59
C MET A 105 1.31 11.28 -3.98
N ASN A 106 1.58 10.06 -3.48
CA ASN A 106 0.57 9.28 -2.75
C ASN A 106 0.11 9.99 -1.47
N GLN A 107 1.04 10.53 -0.68
CA GLN A 107 0.72 11.28 0.55
C GLN A 107 -0.16 12.49 0.27
N THR A 108 0.12 13.24 -0.81
CA THR A 108 -0.68 14.39 -1.23
C THR A 108 -2.11 13.96 -1.58
N MET A 109 -2.26 12.89 -2.36
CA MET A 109 -3.56 12.33 -2.72
C MET A 109 -4.34 11.86 -1.50
N MET A 110 -3.70 11.14 -0.57
CA MET A 110 -4.34 10.66 0.65
C MET A 110 -4.71 11.80 1.60
N ALA A 111 -3.85 12.80 1.78
CA ALA A 111 -4.15 13.96 2.62
C ALA A 111 -5.42 14.68 2.12
N ASP A 112 -5.53 14.94 0.82
CA ASP A 112 -6.72 15.56 0.23
C ASP A 112 -7.96 14.69 0.42
N PHE A 113 -7.86 13.38 0.17
CA PHE A 113 -8.98 12.44 0.36
C PHE A 113 -9.54 12.50 1.77
N TYR A 114 -8.68 12.46 2.80
CA TYR A 114 -9.13 12.44 4.21
C TYR A 114 -9.62 13.80 4.70
N HIS A 115 -9.27 14.90 4.07
CA HIS A 115 -9.89 16.22 4.30
C HIS A 115 -11.28 16.33 3.65
N GLY A 116 -11.60 15.45 2.70
CA GLY A 116 -12.88 15.43 2.00
C GLY A 116 -14.02 14.82 2.82
N LYS A 117 -15.26 15.03 2.35
CA LYS A 117 -16.49 14.53 2.98
C LYS A 117 -16.83 13.09 2.60
N SER A 118 -16.08 12.48 1.69
CA SER A 118 -16.41 11.18 1.11
C SER A 118 -15.79 9.99 1.84
N VAL A 119 -15.13 10.20 2.98
CA VAL A 119 -14.46 9.15 3.75
C VAL A 119 -15.52 8.27 4.44
N LYS A 120 -15.52 6.97 4.09
CA LYS A 120 -16.34 5.97 4.79
C LYS A 120 -15.69 5.67 6.14
N LYS A 121 -16.49 5.65 7.20
CA LYS A 121 -16.07 5.39 8.58
C LYS A 121 -16.94 4.31 9.21
N TRP A 122 -16.38 3.57 10.13
CA TRP A 122 -17.12 2.72 11.04
C TRP A 122 -17.42 3.51 12.31
N HIS A 123 -18.69 3.85 12.56
CA HIS A 123 -19.04 4.95 13.45
C HIS A 123 -18.21 6.20 13.08
N ASP A 124 -17.38 6.73 13.97
CA ASP A 124 -16.50 7.88 13.69
C ASP A 124 -15.05 7.49 13.35
N TYR A 125 -14.76 6.18 13.23
CA TYR A 125 -13.40 5.68 13.08
C TYR A 125 -13.07 5.32 11.63
N VAL A 126 -11.86 5.67 11.20
CA VAL A 126 -11.22 5.06 10.04
C VAL A 126 -10.59 3.75 10.47
N LEU A 127 -10.74 2.70 9.67
CA LEU A 127 -10.21 1.37 9.97
C LEU A 127 -8.94 1.11 9.16
N LEU A 128 -7.82 1.00 9.86
CA LEU A 128 -6.51 0.73 9.25
C LEU A 128 -6.04 -0.69 9.56
N ALA A 129 -5.99 -1.54 8.54
CA ALA A 129 -5.32 -2.82 8.64
C ALA A 129 -3.84 -2.68 8.25
N CYS A 130 -2.96 -3.31 9.03
CA CYS A 130 -1.55 -3.44 8.67
C CYS A 130 -1.25 -4.89 8.34
N ASP A 131 -0.54 -5.09 7.24
CA ASP A 131 -0.11 -6.41 6.81
C ASP A 131 1.23 -6.32 6.09
N GLY A 132 1.99 -7.42 6.11
CA GLY A 132 3.26 -7.55 5.44
C GLY A 132 3.24 -8.66 4.40
N SER A 133 3.92 -8.46 3.27
CA SER A 133 4.04 -9.49 2.25
C SER A 133 5.42 -9.49 1.62
N ARG A 134 5.95 -10.70 1.40
CA ARG A 134 7.20 -10.85 0.65
C ARG A 134 7.01 -10.46 -0.80
N ILE A 135 7.97 -9.69 -1.32
CA ILE A 135 8.07 -9.29 -2.72
C ILE A 135 9.38 -9.85 -3.29
N ALA A 136 9.28 -10.59 -4.37
CA ALA A 136 10.44 -11.04 -5.12
C ALA A 136 11.02 -9.87 -5.92
N LEU A 137 12.33 -9.70 -5.87
CA LEU A 137 13.05 -8.61 -6.52
C LEU A 137 13.91 -9.14 -7.68
N PRO A 138 14.30 -8.28 -8.62
CA PRO A 138 15.24 -8.65 -9.68
C PRO A 138 16.52 -9.27 -9.15
N ASN A 139 17.01 -10.33 -9.80
CA ASN A 139 18.20 -11.05 -9.34
C ASN A 139 19.49 -10.31 -9.73
N VAL A 140 19.80 -9.23 -9.00
CA VAL A 140 21.03 -8.45 -9.12
C VAL A 140 21.61 -8.20 -7.74
N LYS A 141 22.94 -8.11 -7.67
CA LYS A 141 23.71 -7.97 -6.44
C LYS A 141 23.28 -6.75 -5.62
N GLU A 142 23.09 -5.58 -6.25
CA GLU A 142 22.66 -4.36 -5.59
C GLU A 142 21.37 -4.55 -4.77
N LEU A 143 20.39 -5.26 -5.33
CA LEU A 143 19.12 -5.50 -4.64
C LEU A 143 19.23 -6.55 -3.53
N GLY A 144 20.11 -7.55 -3.72
CA GLY A 144 20.42 -8.51 -2.68
C GLY A 144 21.12 -7.87 -1.47
N GLU A 145 22.04 -6.95 -1.72
CA GLU A 145 22.72 -6.19 -0.67
C GLU A 145 21.77 -5.22 0.05
N ALA A 146 20.83 -4.59 -0.68
CA ALA A 146 19.89 -3.62 -0.12
C ALA A 146 18.75 -4.28 0.66
N PHE A 147 18.19 -5.40 0.17
CA PHE A 147 16.97 -6.00 0.71
C PHE A 147 17.16 -7.39 1.32
N GLY A 148 18.29 -8.04 1.05
CA GLY A 148 18.57 -9.41 1.46
C GLY A 148 18.12 -10.47 0.44
N TYR A 149 18.57 -11.71 0.64
CA TYR A 149 18.29 -12.84 -0.23
C TYR A 149 17.30 -13.80 0.45
N TYR A 150 16.36 -14.33 -0.32
CA TYR A 150 15.57 -15.47 0.10
C TYR A 150 16.42 -16.74 0.01
N HIS A 151 16.38 -17.54 1.06
CA HIS A 151 17.11 -18.81 1.12
C HIS A 151 16.12 -19.99 1.11
N THR A 152 16.56 -21.11 0.54
CA THR A 152 15.84 -22.37 0.71
C THR A 152 15.93 -22.87 2.15
N TYR A 153 15.18 -23.93 2.46
CA TYR A 153 15.31 -24.64 3.74
C TYR A 153 16.71 -25.24 3.96
N GLN A 154 17.46 -25.47 2.88
CA GLN A 154 18.84 -25.98 2.89
C GLN A 154 19.91 -24.87 2.94
N GLY A 155 19.48 -23.59 3.00
CA GLY A 155 20.38 -22.44 3.11
C GLY A 155 20.91 -21.89 1.78
N GLU A 156 20.48 -22.43 0.63
CA GLU A 156 20.88 -21.91 -0.68
C GLU A 156 20.22 -20.56 -0.96
N GLU A 157 20.99 -19.58 -1.41
CA GLU A 157 20.47 -18.31 -1.90
C GLU A 157 19.71 -18.49 -3.20
N LEU A 158 18.46 -18.04 -3.25
CA LEU A 158 17.64 -18.16 -4.44
C LEU A 158 17.54 -16.84 -5.21
N TYR A 159 17.20 -15.75 -4.54
CA TYR A 159 16.98 -14.46 -5.17
C TYR A 159 16.80 -13.33 -4.16
N PRO A 160 17.07 -12.07 -4.56
CA PRO A 160 16.78 -10.89 -3.76
C PRO A 160 15.29 -10.80 -3.42
N SER A 161 14.98 -10.43 -2.20
CA SER A 161 13.61 -10.34 -1.73
C SER A 161 13.45 -9.23 -0.72
N GLY A 162 12.44 -8.41 -0.89
CA GLY A 162 12.01 -7.40 0.09
C GLY A 162 10.74 -7.82 0.81
N LYS A 163 10.36 -7.03 1.79
CA LYS A 163 9.08 -7.10 2.49
C LYS A 163 8.31 -5.81 2.27
N ALA A 164 7.15 -5.91 1.62
CA ALA A 164 6.21 -4.81 1.55
C ALA A 164 5.37 -4.79 2.82
N CYS A 165 5.27 -3.63 3.47
CA CYS A 165 4.40 -3.38 4.60
C CYS A 165 3.42 -2.27 4.21
N ILE A 166 2.10 -2.51 4.33
CA ILE A 166 1.07 -1.54 3.96
C ILE A 166 0.18 -1.18 5.14
N PHE A 167 -0.30 0.07 5.14
CA PHE A 167 -1.39 0.56 5.97
C PHE A 167 -2.61 0.76 5.07
N GLN A 168 -3.55 -0.16 5.14
CA GLN A 168 -4.72 -0.24 4.28
C GLN A 168 -5.96 0.27 4.99
N ASP A 169 -6.59 1.33 4.47
CA ASP A 169 -7.95 1.70 4.86
C ASP A 169 -8.92 0.69 4.26
N THR A 170 -9.52 -0.10 5.12
CA THR A 170 -10.31 -1.26 4.72
C THR A 170 -11.71 -0.90 4.21
N LEU A 171 -12.27 0.22 4.65
CA LEU A 171 -13.59 0.67 4.21
C LEU A 171 -13.55 1.46 2.91
N ASN A 172 -12.46 2.19 2.69
CA ASN A 172 -12.28 2.99 1.48
C ASN A 172 -11.44 2.26 0.42
N ASN A 173 -10.86 1.10 0.76
CA ASN A 173 -9.96 0.31 -0.06
C ASN A 173 -8.77 1.13 -0.61
N LEU A 174 -8.12 1.89 0.28
CA LEU A 174 -7.00 2.76 -0.06
C LEU A 174 -5.75 2.38 0.74
N THR A 175 -4.60 2.31 0.08
CA THR A 175 -3.31 2.17 0.74
C THR A 175 -2.79 3.54 1.14
N VAL A 176 -2.89 3.86 2.43
CA VAL A 176 -2.50 5.16 2.99
C VAL A 176 -0.99 5.34 2.98
N CYS A 177 -0.30 4.29 3.42
CA CYS A 177 1.17 4.23 3.46
C CYS A 177 1.63 2.84 3.05
N ALA A 178 2.75 2.77 2.35
CA ALA A 178 3.39 1.53 1.96
C ALA A 178 4.91 1.70 2.00
N GLU A 179 5.61 0.70 2.55
CA GLU A 179 7.06 0.65 2.60
C GLU A 179 7.55 -0.69 2.05
N LEU A 180 8.62 -0.64 1.26
CA LEU A 180 9.36 -1.81 0.83
C LEU A 180 10.70 -1.82 1.57
N VAL A 181 10.83 -2.74 2.52
CA VAL A 181 11.98 -2.84 3.43
C VAL A 181 12.75 -4.15 3.21
N GLY A 182 13.89 -4.30 3.88
CA GLY A 182 14.65 -5.53 3.86
C GLY A 182 13.81 -6.75 4.30
N LYS A 183 14.08 -7.93 3.74
CA LYS A 183 13.29 -9.14 4.01
C LYS A 183 13.25 -9.55 5.48
N ASP A 184 14.34 -9.24 6.22
CA ASP A 184 14.50 -9.60 7.62
C ASP A 184 14.01 -8.50 8.58
N GLU A 185 13.57 -7.34 8.04
CA GLU A 185 13.00 -6.28 8.86
C GLU A 185 11.73 -6.77 9.57
N ASP A 186 11.61 -6.45 10.86
CA ASP A 186 10.42 -6.78 11.62
C ASP A 186 9.26 -5.84 11.23
N GLU A 187 8.15 -6.40 10.81
CA GLU A 187 6.93 -5.65 10.46
C GLU A 187 6.47 -4.75 11.60
N ARG A 188 6.75 -5.13 12.85
CA ARG A 188 6.44 -4.31 14.04
C ARG A 188 7.28 -3.03 14.08
N HIS A 189 8.56 -3.08 13.69
CA HIS A 189 9.40 -1.86 13.60
C HIS A 189 8.88 -0.91 12.53
N THR A 190 8.52 -1.44 11.35
CA THR A 190 7.91 -0.64 10.29
C THR A 190 6.59 -0.02 10.76
N PHE A 191 5.75 -0.77 11.46
CA PHE A 191 4.52 -0.26 12.06
C PHE A 191 4.81 0.88 13.05
N GLU A 192 5.71 0.67 14.02
CA GLU A 192 6.07 1.64 15.05
C GLU A 192 6.66 2.93 14.45
N ALA A 193 7.39 2.82 13.33
CA ALA A 193 7.95 3.97 12.63
C ALA A 193 6.90 4.85 11.94
N HIS A 194 5.79 4.25 11.46
CA HIS A 194 4.88 4.95 10.55
C HIS A 194 3.47 5.22 11.11
N TYR A 195 2.98 4.48 12.12
CA TYR A 195 1.58 4.58 12.55
C TYR A 195 1.14 5.99 12.96
N ARG A 196 2.02 6.78 13.63
CA ARG A 196 1.71 8.16 14.03
C ARG A 196 1.53 9.09 12.83
N SER A 197 2.47 9.04 11.88
CA SER A 197 2.40 9.88 10.67
C SER A 197 1.18 9.54 9.83
N VAL A 198 0.86 8.25 9.72
CA VAL A 198 -0.34 7.77 9.01
C VAL A 198 -1.62 8.24 9.70
N ALA A 199 -1.73 8.08 11.01
CA ALA A 199 -2.90 8.52 11.76
C ALA A 199 -3.06 10.05 11.75
N THR A 200 -1.96 10.80 11.81
CA THR A 200 -1.97 12.26 11.68
C THR A 200 -2.44 12.69 10.29
N GLN A 201 -1.99 12.03 9.24
CA GLN A 201 -2.42 12.30 7.87
C GLN A 201 -3.93 12.06 7.68
N ILE A 202 -4.49 11.04 8.32
CA ILE A 202 -5.93 10.76 8.30
C ILE A 202 -6.72 11.83 9.05
N GLY A 203 -6.15 12.39 10.12
CA GLY A 203 -6.79 13.45 10.91
C GLY A 203 -8.13 13.07 11.55
N SER A 204 -8.41 11.76 11.71
CA SER A 204 -9.64 11.22 12.28
C SER A 204 -9.34 10.16 13.32
N LYS A 205 -10.33 9.84 14.16
CA LYS A 205 -10.24 8.68 15.07
C LYS A 205 -9.92 7.43 14.27
N THR A 206 -8.96 6.65 14.72
CA THR A 206 -8.44 5.47 14.01
C THR A 206 -8.51 4.22 14.88
N ILE A 207 -8.95 3.11 14.28
CA ILE A 207 -8.82 1.76 14.84
C ILE A 207 -7.81 0.99 13.99
N PHE A 208 -6.74 0.49 14.61
CA PHE A 208 -5.78 -0.38 13.96
C PHE A 208 -6.22 -1.85 14.05
N LEU A 209 -6.33 -2.51 12.90
CA LEU A 209 -6.71 -3.92 12.78
C LEU A 209 -5.44 -4.74 12.47
N LEU A 210 -4.95 -5.48 13.45
CA LEU A 210 -3.63 -6.10 13.40
C LEU A 210 -3.72 -7.62 13.52
N ASP A 211 -2.89 -8.32 12.77
CA ASP A 211 -2.81 -9.76 12.87
C ASP A 211 -1.96 -10.21 14.08
N ARG A 212 -1.80 -11.52 14.26
CA ARG A 212 -0.99 -12.10 15.34
C ARG A 212 0.51 -11.77 15.21
N GLY A 213 1.00 -11.41 14.02
CA GLY A 213 2.39 -11.01 13.79
C GLY A 213 2.75 -9.74 14.57
N TYR A 214 1.83 -8.80 14.61
CA TYR A 214 1.98 -7.51 15.30
C TYR A 214 1.79 -7.60 16.83
N PHE A 215 1.41 -8.75 17.36
CA PHE A 215 1.15 -8.89 18.80
C PHE A 215 2.40 -8.54 19.61
N SER A 216 2.38 -7.38 20.26
CA SER A 216 3.46 -6.84 21.08
C SER A 216 2.89 -5.92 22.16
N TYR A 217 3.40 -6.05 23.39
CA TYR A 217 3.04 -5.12 24.47
C TYR A 217 3.42 -3.68 24.08
N ASN A 218 4.57 -3.49 23.43
CA ASN A 218 5.04 -2.18 22.98
C ASN A 218 4.03 -1.52 22.03
N ILE A 219 3.55 -2.23 21.03
CA ILE A 219 2.54 -1.70 20.08
C ILE A 219 1.24 -1.36 20.80
N MET A 220 0.74 -2.24 21.67
CA MET A 220 -0.48 -1.99 22.44
C MET A 220 -0.33 -0.76 23.34
N TYR A 221 0.82 -0.65 24.02
CA TYR A 221 1.16 0.51 24.85
C TYR A 221 1.22 1.80 24.05
N LEU A 222 1.91 1.82 22.91
CA LEU A 222 2.05 3.00 22.08
C LEU A 222 0.70 3.48 21.54
N LEU A 223 -0.13 2.55 21.05
CA LEU A 223 -1.46 2.88 20.55
C LEU A 223 -2.37 3.43 21.63
N ASP A 224 -2.39 2.78 22.80
CA ASP A 224 -3.22 3.21 23.94
C ASP A 224 -2.78 4.57 24.48
N LYS A 225 -1.48 4.78 24.65
CA LYS A 225 -0.90 6.04 25.08
C LYS A 225 -1.23 7.21 24.16
N ASP A 226 -1.20 6.97 22.85
CA ASP A 226 -1.49 8.00 21.83
C ASP A 226 -3.00 8.14 21.55
N GLY A 227 -3.86 7.43 22.30
CA GLY A 227 -5.32 7.51 22.19
C GLY A 227 -5.92 6.78 21.00
N TYR A 228 -5.13 5.94 20.30
CA TYR A 228 -5.63 5.13 19.21
C TYR A 228 -6.25 3.83 19.72
N LYS A 229 -7.27 3.37 19.01
CA LYS A 229 -7.91 2.09 19.28
C LYS A 229 -7.28 0.99 18.43
N PHE A 230 -7.35 -0.26 18.91
CA PHE A 230 -6.86 -1.41 18.16
C PHE A 230 -7.72 -2.65 18.36
N VAL A 231 -7.73 -3.54 17.39
CA VAL A 231 -8.19 -4.92 17.50
C VAL A 231 -7.09 -5.82 16.95
N MET A 232 -6.61 -6.75 17.75
CA MET A 232 -5.44 -7.59 17.43
C MET A 232 -5.72 -9.04 17.79
N LYS A 233 -5.18 -9.98 17.02
CA LYS A 233 -5.19 -11.41 17.38
C LYS A 233 -4.11 -11.71 18.40
N ALA A 234 -4.50 -12.27 19.54
CA ALA A 234 -3.59 -12.60 20.64
C ALA A 234 -2.71 -13.82 20.30
N ARG A 235 -1.42 -13.73 20.66
CA ARG A 235 -0.51 -14.89 20.68
C ARG A 235 -0.85 -15.81 21.87
N ASP A 236 -0.22 -17.00 21.89
CA ASP A 236 -0.35 -17.90 23.03
C ASP A 236 0.37 -17.33 24.26
N THR A 237 -0.42 -17.01 25.27
CA THR A 237 0.02 -16.43 26.54
C THR A 237 -0.72 -17.12 27.70
N PRO A 238 -0.18 -17.10 28.95
CA PRO A 238 -0.86 -17.68 30.10
C PRO A 238 -2.28 -17.14 30.30
N TRP A 239 -2.45 -15.83 30.21
CA TRP A 239 -3.77 -15.19 30.38
C TRP A 239 -4.76 -15.55 29.25
N ARG A 240 -4.28 -15.72 27.99
CA ARG A 240 -5.11 -16.22 26.88
C ARG A 240 -5.59 -17.65 27.17
N ARG A 241 -4.71 -18.55 27.62
CA ARG A 241 -5.08 -19.92 27.96
C ARG A 241 -6.09 -19.97 29.11
N ASN A 242 -5.90 -19.14 30.14
CA ASN A 242 -6.84 -19.04 31.27
C ASN A 242 -8.21 -18.52 30.82
N PHE A 243 -8.23 -17.51 29.95
CA PHE A 243 -9.45 -16.98 29.37
C PHE A 243 -10.21 -18.07 28.56
N LEU A 244 -9.53 -18.82 27.72
CA LEU A 244 -10.15 -19.93 26.97
C LEU A 244 -10.74 -21.02 27.89
N LYS A 245 -10.02 -21.39 28.96
CA LYS A 245 -10.50 -22.33 29.95
C LYS A 245 -11.74 -21.84 30.72
N SER A 246 -11.89 -20.54 30.88
CA SER A 246 -13.04 -19.96 31.60
C SER A 246 -14.37 -20.12 30.86
N GLY A 247 -14.36 -20.46 29.57
CA GLY A 247 -15.55 -20.55 28.72
C GLY A 247 -16.26 -19.20 28.43
N ARG A 248 -15.73 -18.08 28.94
CA ARG A 248 -16.34 -16.75 28.77
C ARG A 248 -16.25 -16.28 27.33
N LYS A 249 -17.24 -15.50 26.87
CA LYS A 249 -17.23 -14.87 25.54
C LYS A 249 -16.31 -13.66 25.50
N GLN A 250 -16.19 -12.95 26.61
CA GLN A 250 -15.34 -11.78 26.77
C GLN A 250 -14.91 -11.58 28.21
N GLN A 251 -13.80 -10.87 28.42
CA GLN A 251 -13.29 -10.52 29.72
C GLN A 251 -12.37 -9.31 29.63
N VAL A 252 -12.51 -8.37 30.57
CA VAL A 252 -11.53 -7.29 30.76
C VAL A 252 -10.45 -7.78 31.72
N ILE A 253 -9.20 -7.56 31.37
CA ILE A 253 -8.03 -7.93 32.18
C ILE A 253 -7.01 -6.81 32.16
N SER A 254 -6.16 -6.77 33.21
CA SER A 254 -4.96 -5.96 33.25
C SER A 254 -3.75 -6.82 32.88
N ILE A 255 -2.98 -6.38 31.90
CA ILE A 255 -1.75 -7.06 31.47
C ILE A 255 -0.52 -6.24 31.84
N LYS A 256 0.54 -6.93 32.24
CA LYS A 256 1.84 -6.33 32.58
C LYS A 256 2.89 -6.72 31.55
N PRO A 257 3.88 -5.85 31.27
CA PRO A 257 5.01 -6.24 30.44
C PRO A 257 5.79 -7.36 31.11
N SER A 258 6.15 -8.40 30.37
CA SER A 258 7.05 -9.44 30.85
C SER A 258 8.49 -8.94 30.76
N ARG A 259 9.42 -9.56 31.55
CA ARG A 259 10.86 -9.21 31.52
C ARG A 259 11.49 -9.36 30.13
N ALA A 260 10.94 -10.21 29.27
CA ALA A 260 11.40 -10.42 27.90
C ALA A 260 10.80 -9.43 26.88
N THR A 261 10.05 -8.42 27.33
CA THR A 261 9.36 -7.50 26.44
C THR A 261 10.29 -6.39 25.97
N SER A 262 10.32 -6.09 24.67
CA SER A 262 11.08 -4.98 24.07
C SER A 262 10.69 -3.59 24.59
N ILE A 263 9.56 -3.48 25.31
CA ILE A 263 9.11 -2.24 25.92
C ILE A 263 10.18 -1.59 26.82
N TYR A 264 11.01 -2.39 27.48
CA TYR A 264 12.08 -1.86 28.36
C TYR A 264 13.18 -1.10 27.61
N SER A 265 13.34 -1.32 26.30
CA SER A 265 14.21 -0.54 25.44
C SER A 265 13.54 0.74 24.90
N ASN A 266 12.22 0.85 25.02
CA ASN A 266 11.46 2.02 24.56
C ASN A 266 11.74 3.23 25.45
N LYS A 267 12.32 4.29 24.87
CA LYS A 267 12.68 5.52 25.60
C LYS A 267 11.48 6.25 26.21
N GLU A 268 10.34 6.24 25.52
CA GLU A 268 9.10 6.89 25.99
C GLU A 268 8.53 6.15 27.18
N TRP A 269 8.48 4.81 27.13
CA TRP A 269 8.03 4.00 28.25
C TRP A 269 8.93 4.16 29.49
N ARG A 270 10.26 4.23 29.31
CA ARG A 270 11.20 4.43 30.42
C ARG A 270 11.01 5.76 31.15
N ARG A 271 10.58 6.81 30.43
CA ARG A 271 10.30 8.12 31.02
C ARG A 271 9.00 8.14 31.81
N ASN A 272 8.00 7.41 31.36
CA ASN A 272 6.68 7.32 32.02
C ASN A 272 6.12 5.88 31.90
N PRO A 273 6.61 4.96 32.71
CA PRO A 273 6.26 3.55 32.59
C PRO A 273 4.80 3.32 33.01
N MET A 274 3.99 2.85 32.09
CA MET A 274 2.67 2.31 32.38
C MET A 274 2.83 0.92 32.99
N LYS A 275 2.47 0.76 34.26
CA LYS A 275 2.65 -0.49 34.98
C LYS A 275 1.72 -1.61 34.48
N GLU A 276 0.54 -1.24 34.06
CA GLU A 276 -0.51 -2.15 33.60
C GLU A 276 -1.27 -1.53 32.42
N LEU A 277 -1.65 -2.37 31.48
CA LEU A 277 -2.51 -2.01 30.36
C LEU A 277 -3.83 -2.75 30.49
N THR A 278 -4.93 -2.01 30.60
CA THR A 278 -6.27 -2.61 30.62
C THR A 278 -6.73 -2.93 29.21
N VAL A 279 -7.07 -4.19 28.98
CA VAL A 279 -7.50 -4.69 27.68
C VAL A 279 -8.70 -5.61 27.82
N ARG A 280 -9.47 -5.71 26.77
CA ARG A 280 -10.62 -6.61 26.64
C ARG A 280 -10.23 -7.78 25.75
N LEU A 281 -10.44 -8.98 26.25
CA LEU A 281 -10.33 -10.22 25.49
C LEU A 281 -11.70 -10.59 24.93
N VAL A 282 -11.74 -11.03 23.68
CA VAL A 282 -12.96 -11.45 23.00
C VAL A 282 -12.69 -12.80 22.32
N ARG A 283 -13.54 -13.79 22.61
CA ARG A 283 -13.52 -15.11 22.00
C ARG A 283 -14.08 -15.04 20.58
N PHE A 284 -13.36 -15.56 19.63
CA PHE A 284 -13.74 -15.64 18.23
C PHE A 284 -13.71 -17.10 17.76
N ASP A 285 -14.89 -17.72 17.72
CA ASP A 285 -15.05 -19.08 17.25
C ASP A 285 -15.26 -19.10 15.73
N HIS A 286 -14.46 -19.90 15.04
CA HIS A 286 -14.53 -20.07 13.59
C HIS A 286 -15.46 -21.22 13.21
N PRO A 287 -16.07 -21.19 12.00
CA PRO A 287 -16.96 -22.25 11.53
C PRO A 287 -16.28 -23.64 11.46
N ASN A 288 -14.96 -23.68 11.33
CA ASN A 288 -14.16 -24.92 11.32
C ASN A 288 -13.84 -25.47 12.71
N GLY A 289 -14.46 -24.94 13.78
CA GLY A 289 -14.27 -25.36 15.16
C GLY A 289 -13.01 -24.80 15.85
N SER A 290 -12.14 -24.06 15.15
CA SER A 290 -11.01 -23.40 15.80
C SER A 290 -11.44 -22.13 16.53
N THR A 291 -10.73 -21.79 17.62
CA THR A 291 -11.00 -20.59 18.41
C THR A 291 -9.80 -19.69 18.46
N ASP A 292 -10.00 -18.42 18.10
CA ASP A 292 -9.05 -17.33 18.31
C ASP A 292 -9.45 -16.48 19.51
N VAL A 293 -8.50 -15.72 20.03
CA VAL A 293 -8.76 -14.67 21.02
C VAL A 293 -8.31 -13.36 20.45
N LEU A 294 -9.22 -12.42 20.40
CA LEU A 294 -8.93 -11.04 20.04
C LEU A 294 -8.65 -10.24 21.30
N ILE A 295 -7.73 -9.30 21.21
CA ILE A 295 -7.37 -8.34 22.26
C ILE A 295 -7.58 -6.92 21.74
N THR A 296 -8.17 -6.06 22.58
CA THR A 296 -8.50 -4.69 22.19
C THR A 296 -8.52 -3.77 23.41
N ASN A 297 -8.31 -2.47 23.20
CA ASN A 297 -8.58 -1.40 24.18
C ASN A 297 -9.95 -0.72 23.93
N LEU A 298 -10.77 -1.26 23.03
CA LEU A 298 -12.18 -0.85 22.90
C LEU A 298 -12.98 -1.43 24.06
N THR A 299 -13.67 -0.59 24.79
CA THR A 299 -14.49 -0.96 25.96
C THR A 299 -15.98 -0.89 25.66
N SER A 300 -16.81 -1.27 26.60
CA SER A 300 -18.26 -1.05 26.52
C SER A 300 -18.63 0.44 26.57
N GLU A 301 -17.78 1.28 27.17
CA GLU A 301 -17.97 2.73 27.21
C GLU A 301 -17.81 3.38 25.83
N ASP A 302 -17.02 2.76 24.94
CA ASP A 302 -16.93 3.15 23.53
C ASP A 302 -18.18 2.74 22.71
N GLY A 303 -19.20 2.14 23.35
CA GLY A 303 -20.42 1.64 22.69
C GLY A 303 -20.21 0.39 21.85
N VAL A 304 -19.08 -0.31 22.03
CA VAL A 304 -18.66 -1.44 21.19
C VAL A 304 -19.01 -2.78 21.86
N THR A 305 -19.89 -3.57 21.23
CA THR A 305 -20.26 -4.90 21.70
C THR A 305 -19.14 -5.94 21.38
N TYR A 306 -19.24 -7.13 21.95
CA TYR A 306 -18.28 -8.19 21.62
C TYR A 306 -18.42 -8.67 20.17
N LYS A 307 -19.63 -8.58 19.57
CA LYS A 307 -19.88 -8.93 18.17
C LYS A 307 -19.22 -7.93 17.24
N ASP A 308 -19.26 -6.65 17.59
CA ASP A 308 -18.61 -5.58 16.81
C ASP A 308 -17.09 -5.78 16.76
N VAL A 309 -16.46 -6.22 17.86
CA VAL A 309 -15.01 -6.53 17.86
C VAL A 309 -14.69 -7.67 16.88
N ILE A 310 -15.53 -8.68 16.79
CA ILE A 310 -15.36 -9.79 15.84
C ILE A 310 -15.53 -9.29 14.40
N GLU A 311 -16.54 -8.46 14.16
CA GLU A 311 -16.80 -7.86 12.85
C GLU A 311 -15.65 -6.96 12.41
N LEU A 312 -15.18 -6.07 13.29
CA LEU A 312 -13.99 -5.25 13.06
C LEU A 312 -12.79 -6.08 12.65
N TYR A 313 -12.54 -7.19 13.35
CA TYR A 313 -11.41 -8.04 13.01
C TYR A 313 -11.56 -8.71 11.63
N ARG A 314 -12.77 -9.05 11.23
CA ARG A 314 -13.06 -9.57 9.88
C ARG A 314 -12.78 -8.51 8.80
N LEU A 315 -13.01 -7.24 9.11
CA LEU A 315 -12.68 -6.11 8.21
C LEU A 315 -11.16 -5.88 8.02
N ARG A 316 -10.29 -6.64 8.68
CA ARG A 316 -8.85 -6.68 8.39
C ARG A 316 -8.54 -7.34 7.03
N TRP A 317 -9.36 -8.29 6.59
CA TRP A 317 -9.12 -9.11 5.39
C TRP A 317 -8.89 -8.33 4.08
N PRO A 318 -9.47 -7.14 3.83
CA PRO A 318 -9.16 -6.34 2.66
C PRO A 318 -7.67 -6.03 2.45
N ALA A 319 -6.85 -5.94 3.49
CA ALA A 319 -5.40 -5.78 3.34
C ALA A 319 -4.73 -6.98 2.64
N GLU A 320 -5.15 -8.20 2.96
CA GLU A 320 -4.69 -9.41 2.25
C GLU A 320 -5.16 -9.41 0.78
N THR A 321 -6.37 -8.91 0.52
CA THR A 321 -6.91 -8.77 -0.85
C THR A 321 -6.13 -7.74 -1.65
N ALA A 322 -5.72 -6.62 -1.04
CA ALA A 322 -4.90 -5.60 -1.69
C ALA A 322 -3.58 -6.20 -2.23
N TYR A 323 -2.92 -7.05 -1.45
CA TYR A 323 -1.74 -7.78 -1.95
C TYR A 323 -2.03 -8.71 -3.13
N GLY A 324 -3.22 -9.30 -3.17
CA GLY A 324 -3.67 -10.08 -4.32
C GLY A 324 -3.70 -9.24 -5.58
N ILE A 325 -4.25 -8.03 -5.51
CA ILE A 325 -4.32 -7.07 -6.63
C ILE A 325 -2.91 -6.61 -7.01
N TYR A 326 -2.08 -6.18 -6.06
CA TYR A 326 -0.70 -5.77 -6.34
C TYR A 326 0.11 -6.84 -7.07
N LYS A 327 0.04 -8.09 -6.63
CA LYS A 327 0.87 -9.17 -7.18
C LYS A 327 0.34 -9.76 -8.48
N ASN A 328 -0.97 -9.82 -8.63
CA ASN A 328 -1.60 -10.49 -9.77
C ASN A 328 -2.04 -9.48 -10.84
N ASP A 329 -2.83 -8.46 -10.46
CA ASP A 329 -3.46 -7.55 -11.41
C ASP A 329 -2.49 -6.44 -11.84
N GLU A 330 -1.66 -5.94 -10.93
CA GLU A 330 -0.64 -4.93 -11.22
C GLU A 330 0.73 -5.52 -11.51
N ALA A 331 0.88 -6.84 -11.40
CA ALA A 331 2.15 -7.52 -11.60
C ALA A 331 3.33 -6.85 -10.85
N LEU A 332 3.14 -6.53 -9.57
CA LEU A 332 4.10 -5.76 -8.77
C LEU A 332 5.52 -6.34 -8.80
N GLU A 333 5.66 -7.67 -8.85
CA GLU A 333 6.96 -8.35 -8.92
C GLU A 333 7.64 -8.24 -10.29
N LEU A 334 7.02 -7.60 -11.29
CA LEU A 334 7.63 -7.25 -12.56
C LEU A 334 8.19 -5.82 -12.49
N PHE A 335 9.36 -5.69 -11.90
CA PHE A 335 10.06 -4.40 -11.79
C PHE A 335 10.73 -4.01 -13.10
N SER A 336 10.64 -2.74 -13.46
CA SER A 336 11.26 -2.19 -14.68
C SER A 336 12.67 -1.65 -14.46
N SER A 337 13.22 -1.83 -13.26
CA SER A 337 14.56 -1.37 -12.87
C SER A 337 15.33 -2.45 -12.12
N PHE A 338 16.65 -2.40 -12.27
CA PHE A 338 17.61 -3.23 -11.54
C PHE A 338 18.26 -2.47 -10.36
N ARG A 339 17.97 -1.19 -10.21
CA ARG A 339 18.53 -0.33 -9.17
C ARG A 339 17.53 -0.18 -8.02
N THR A 340 18.05 -0.06 -6.82
CA THR A 340 17.28 0.05 -5.59
C THR A 340 16.24 1.18 -5.67
N ASP A 341 16.65 2.40 -6.03
CA ASP A 341 15.73 3.53 -6.12
C ASP A 341 14.67 3.34 -7.22
N GLY A 342 15.04 2.75 -8.36
CA GLY A 342 14.10 2.44 -9.42
C GLY A 342 13.07 1.37 -9.05
N VAL A 343 13.45 0.37 -8.26
CA VAL A 343 12.52 -0.62 -7.68
C VAL A 343 11.56 0.06 -6.71
N LEU A 344 12.05 0.96 -5.87
CA LEU A 344 11.20 1.74 -4.96
C LEU A 344 10.26 2.69 -5.73
N GLN A 345 10.70 3.29 -6.85
CA GLN A 345 9.82 4.07 -7.73
C GLN A 345 8.66 3.20 -8.26
N ASP A 346 8.97 2.03 -8.81
CA ASP A 346 7.95 1.09 -9.29
C ASP A 346 6.98 0.67 -8.19
N PHE A 347 7.49 0.42 -6.99
CA PHE A 347 6.69 0.05 -5.83
C PHE A 347 5.70 1.16 -5.44
N HIS A 348 6.18 2.39 -5.26
CA HIS A 348 5.30 3.51 -4.90
C HIS A 348 4.37 3.93 -6.04
N ALA A 349 4.79 3.76 -7.30
CA ALA A 349 3.92 3.98 -8.46
C ALA A 349 2.76 2.97 -8.49
N ALA A 350 3.00 1.70 -8.13
CA ALA A 350 1.95 0.71 -7.99
C ALA A 350 0.94 1.11 -6.89
N VAL A 351 1.40 1.67 -5.78
CA VAL A 351 0.52 2.17 -4.72
C VAL A 351 -0.40 3.29 -5.23
N ILE A 352 0.13 4.23 -6.01
CA ILE A 352 -0.68 5.29 -6.62
C ILE A 352 -1.70 4.70 -7.59
N LEU A 353 -1.28 3.77 -8.45
CA LEU A 353 -2.15 3.10 -9.41
C LEU A 353 -3.29 2.34 -8.71
N PHE A 354 -2.98 1.58 -7.65
CA PHE A 354 -3.98 0.88 -6.83
C PHE A 354 -5.01 1.85 -6.23
N ASN A 355 -4.55 2.97 -5.67
CA ASN A 355 -5.44 3.95 -5.06
C ASN A 355 -6.33 4.63 -6.10
N LEU A 356 -5.78 4.99 -7.26
CA LEU A 356 -6.57 5.52 -8.37
C LEU A 356 -7.60 4.50 -8.88
N ALA A 357 -7.22 3.22 -8.99
CA ALA A 357 -8.12 2.15 -9.37
C ALA A 357 -9.26 1.95 -8.35
N SER A 358 -8.94 2.00 -7.06
CA SER A 358 -9.93 1.91 -5.98
C SER A 358 -10.94 3.06 -6.01
N LEU A 359 -10.49 4.28 -6.27
CA LEU A 359 -11.35 5.46 -6.40
C LEU A 359 -12.23 5.40 -7.65
N LEU A 360 -11.67 4.98 -8.77
CA LEU A 360 -12.42 4.78 -10.02
C LEU A 360 -13.46 3.67 -9.87
N ALA A 361 -13.09 2.55 -9.23
CA ALA A 361 -14.01 1.46 -8.92
C ALA A 361 -15.15 1.93 -8.02
N ARG A 362 -14.85 2.77 -7.03
CA ARG A 362 -15.86 3.35 -6.13
C ARG A 362 -16.83 4.27 -6.87
N ASP A 363 -16.34 5.14 -7.75
CA ASP A 363 -17.17 6.03 -8.57
C ASP A 363 -18.04 5.25 -9.58
N GLY A 364 -17.55 4.08 -10.03
CA GLY A 364 -18.27 3.18 -10.90
C GLY A 364 -19.29 2.28 -10.18
N THR A 365 -19.26 2.20 -8.85
CA THR A 365 -20.18 1.35 -8.09
C THR A 365 -21.48 2.09 -7.81
N GLU A 366 -22.61 1.54 -8.25
CA GLU A 366 -23.94 2.03 -7.88
C GLU A 366 -24.35 1.42 -6.53
N GLU A 367 -24.76 2.27 -5.59
CA GLU A 367 -25.32 1.81 -4.32
C GLU A 367 -26.59 0.99 -4.58
N GLY A 368 -26.66 -0.23 -4.05
CA GLY A 368 -27.82 -1.12 -4.16
C GLY A 368 -27.79 -2.15 -5.30
N ARG A 369 -26.75 -2.20 -6.11
CA ARG A 369 -26.59 -3.25 -7.17
C ARG A 369 -26.10 -4.59 -6.61
N GLY A 370 -26.88 -5.24 -5.76
CA GLY A 370 -26.70 -6.65 -5.43
C GLY A 370 -25.28 -7.08 -5.00
N LYS A 371 -24.98 -8.37 -5.10
CA LYS A 371 -23.69 -8.98 -4.71
C LYS A 371 -22.63 -8.91 -5.82
N VAL A 372 -22.35 -7.72 -6.33
CA VAL A 372 -21.30 -7.51 -7.35
C VAL A 372 -20.28 -6.48 -6.89
N LYS A 373 -19.03 -6.62 -7.37
CA LYS A 373 -17.95 -5.64 -7.17
C LYS A 373 -17.25 -5.38 -8.50
N PRO A 374 -16.61 -4.21 -8.69
CA PRO A 374 -15.81 -3.95 -9.88
C PRO A 374 -14.69 -4.97 -10.07
N ASP A 375 -14.41 -5.32 -11.32
CA ASP A 375 -13.26 -6.12 -11.69
C ASP A 375 -12.02 -5.20 -11.70
N MET A 376 -11.17 -5.34 -10.67
CA MET A 376 -10.01 -4.47 -10.50
C MET A 376 -8.99 -4.59 -11.63
N ASN A 377 -8.84 -5.77 -12.24
CA ASN A 377 -7.95 -5.94 -13.38
C ASN A 377 -8.38 -5.06 -14.58
N VAL A 378 -9.69 -5.04 -14.87
CA VAL A 378 -10.24 -4.18 -15.93
C VAL A 378 -10.10 -2.70 -15.56
N VAL A 379 -10.38 -2.32 -14.31
CA VAL A 379 -10.27 -0.94 -13.83
C VAL A 379 -8.82 -0.44 -13.95
N ILE A 380 -7.83 -1.25 -13.56
CA ILE A 380 -6.41 -0.95 -13.71
C ILE A 380 -6.05 -0.77 -15.19
N GLY A 381 -6.55 -1.63 -16.06
CA GLY A 381 -6.36 -1.52 -17.51
C GLY A 381 -6.89 -0.20 -18.10
N PHE A 382 -8.02 0.31 -17.59
CA PHE A 382 -8.52 1.63 -17.99
C PHE A 382 -7.56 2.77 -17.57
N ILE A 383 -6.95 2.69 -16.39
CA ILE A 383 -6.01 3.72 -15.93
C ILE A 383 -4.71 3.65 -16.74
N HIS A 384 -4.21 2.45 -17.06
CA HIS A 384 -3.07 2.29 -17.96
C HIS A 384 -3.26 3.07 -19.28
N ASN A 385 -4.46 2.93 -19.89
CA ASN A 385 -4.82 3.61 -21.13
C ASN A 385 -5.02 5.12 -20.96
N LEU A 386 -5.28 5.61 -19.73
CA LEU A 386 -5.41 7.03 -19.43
C LEU A 386 -4.07 7.72 -19.22
N CYS A 387 -3.07 7.04 -18.66
CA CYS A 387 -1.80 7.64 -18.29
C CYS A 387 -1.11 8.42 -19.41
N PRO A 388 -1.06 7.95 -20.69
CA PRO A 388 -0.52 8.75 -21.77
C PRO A 388 -1.28 10.06 -21.99
N MET A 389 -2.62 10.03 -21.93
CA MET A 389 -3.45 11.23 -22.11
C MET A 389 -3.22 12.24 -20.99
N LEU A 390 -3.09 11.77 -19.74
CA LEU A 390 -2.76 12.59 -18.56
C LEU A 390 -1.37 13.22 -18.67
N ALA A 391 -0.44 12.52 -19.30
CA ALA A 391 0.91 13.02 -19.51
C ALA A 391 0.98 14.19 -20.53
N CYS A 392 0.00 14.30 -21.42
CA CYS A 392 -0.02 15.34 -22.44
C CYS A 392 -0.65 16.66 -21.94
N ASP A 393 -1.93 16.59 -21.61
CA ASP A 393 -2.70 17.76 -21.15
C ASP A 393 -3.94 17.28 -20.36
N SER A 394 -3.89 17.51 -19.05
CA SER A 394 -5.00 17.16 -18.15
C SER A 394 -6.27 17.98 -18.38
N SER A 395 -6.18 19.14 -19.04
CA SER A 395 -7.30 20.05 -19.30
C SER A 395 -8.04 19.74 -20.60
N SER A 396 -7.52 18.82 -21.43
CA SER A 396 -8.09 18.60 -22.77
C SER A 396 -9.53 18.08 -22.72
N HIS A 397 -10.38 18.64 -23.60
CA HIS A 397 -11.78 18.20 -23.73
C HIS A 397 -11.92 16.69 -24.01
N LYS A 398 -11.01 16.13 -24.80
CA LYS A 398 -10.94 14.69 -25.10
C LYS A 398 -10.72 13.85 -23.83
N LEU A 399 -9.83 14.28 -22.96
CA LEU A 399 -9.58 13.60 -21.68
C LEU A 399 -10.82 13.67 -20.78
N GLN A 400 -11.49 14.82 -20.68
CA GLN A 400 -12.71 14.97 -19.88
C GLN A 400 -13.86 14.08 -20.39
N ILE A 401 -13.99 13.90 -21.68
CA ILE A 401 -14.93 12.95 -22.28
C ILE A 401 -14.52 11.51 -21.91
N ARG A 402 -13.24 11.17 -22.05
CA ARG A 402 -12.74 9.82 -21.76
C ARG A 402 -12.93 9.45 -20.28
N LEU A 403 -12.63 10.36 -19.36
CA LEU A 403 -12.83 10.17 -17.92
C LEU A 403 -14.31 9.85 -17.58
N ARG A 404 -15.25 10.61 -18.18
CA ARG A 404 -16.69 10.33 -18.01
C ARG A 404 -17.11 8.96 -18.56
N ASN A 405 -16.58 8.60 -19.71
CA ASN A 405 -16.91 7.32 -20.33
C ASN A 405 -16.36 6.15 -19.53
N ILE A 406 -15.13 6.22 -19.02
CA ILE A 406 -14.51 5.16 -18.22
C ILE A 406 -15.34 4.87 -16.96
N VAL A 407 -15.79 5.89 -16.24
CA VAL A 407 -16.64 5.69 -15.05
C VAL A 407 -17.91 4.92 -15.43
N ARG A 408 -18.49 5.23 -16.61
CA ARG A 408 -19.67 4.51 -17.12
C ARG A 408 -19.34 3.07 -17.50
N GLU A 409 -18.20 2.83 -18.14
CA GLU A 409 -17.72 1.50 -18.53
C GLU A 409 -17.46 0.61 -17.28
N VAL A 410 -16.83 1.15 -16.23
CA VAL A 410 -16.56 0.43 -14.98
C VAL A 410 -17.84 -0.12 -14.34
N ARG A 411 -18.98 0.56 -14.47
CA ARG A 411 -20.29 0.09 -13.97
C ARG A 411 -20.73 -1.23 -14.57
N HIS A 412 -20.27 -1.54 -15.78
CA HIS A 412 -20.61 -2.77 -16.48
C HIS A 412 -19.55 -3.87 -16.30
N CYS A 413 -18.33 -3.48 -15.86
CA CYS A 413 -17.21 -4.40 -15.62
C CYS A 413 -17.21 -4.88 -14.17
N THR A 414 -18.14 -5.79 -13.84
CA THR A 414 -18.30 -6.28 -12.47
C THR A 414 -18.18 -7.79 -12.37
N ILE A 415 -17.72 -8.29 -11.22
CA ILE A 415 -17.69 -9.70 -10.86
C ILE A 415 -18.61 -9.97 -9.69
N GLN A 416 -19.22 -11.16 -9.67
CA GLN A 416 -20.10 -11.57 -8.57
C GLN A 416 -19.32 -11.82 -7.28
N ILE A 417 -19.83 -11.28 -6.16
CA ILE A 417 -19.34 -11.62 -4.82
C ILE A 417 -19.93 -12.98 -4.46
N ARG A 418 -19.09 -14.00 -4.36
CA ARG A 418 -19.48 -15.36 -3.93
C ARG A 418 -19.11 -15.51 -2.47
N GLU A 419 -20.10 -15.37 -1.58
CA GLU A 419 -19.92 -15.56 -0.14
C GLU A 419 -19.52 -17.02 0.15
N GLY A 420 -18.65 -17.22 1.16
CA GLY A 420 -18.25 -18.55 1.64
C GLY A 420 -17.32 -19.33 0.71
N ARG A 421 -16.85 -18.76 -0.41
CA ARG A 421 -15.92 -19.43 -1.31
C ARG A 421 -14.52 -19.38 -0.73
N THR A 422 -14.10 -20.46 -0.10
CA THR A 422 -12.72 -20.66 0.32
C THR A 422 -12.00 -21.52 -0.72
N TYR A 423 -10.90 -21.03 -1.26
CA TYR A 423 -9.97 -21.87 -2.01
C TYR A 423 -8.87 -22.34 -1.08
N PRO A 424 -8.51 -23.64 -1.11
CA PRO A 424 -7.30 -24.07 -0.43
C PRO A 424 -6.15 -23.25 -1.01
N ARG A 425 -5.32 -22.65 -0.12
CA ARG A 425 -4.08 -21.99 -0.53
C ARG A 425 -3.19 -23.06 -1.14
N ILE A 426 -3.31 -23.28 -2.44
CA ILE A 426 -2.34 -24.08 -3.16
C ILE A 426 -1.07 -23.24 -3.11
N ARG A 427 -0.15 -23.59 -2.21
CA ARG A 427 1.24 -23.19 -2.33
C ARG A 427 1.72 -23.77 -3.66
N ARG A 428 1.52 -23.05 -4.74
CA ARG A 428 2.29 -23.33 -5.95
C ARG A 428 3.72 -23.16 -5.53
N LEU A 429 4.42 -24.29 -5.34
CA LEU A 429 5.86 -24.28 -5.40
C LEU A 429 6.19 -23.67 -6.75
N ARG A 430 6.50 -22.37 -6.78
CA ARG A 430 7.04 -21.73 -7.96
C ARG A 430 8.26 -22.59 -8.27
N LYS A 431 8.23 -23.32 -9.39
CA LYS A 431 9.36 -24.14 -9.81
C LYS A 431 10.55 -23.22 -9.86
N THR A 432 11.44 -23.40 -8.93
CA THR A 432 12.67 -22.63 -8.73
C THR A 432 13.76 -23.03 -9.72
N SER A 433 13.40 -23.10 -11.01
CA SER A 433 14.43 -23.08 -12.03
C SER A 433 14.84 -21.63 -12.22
N GLY A 434 16.13 -21.31 -12.18
CA GLY A 434 16.70 -19.96 -12.28
C GLY A 434 16.36 -19.15 -13.55
N LYS A 435 15.30 -19.53 -14.22
CA LYS A 435 14.69 -18.89 -15.40
C LYS A 435 13.48 -18.00 -15.05
N PHE A 436 13.09 -17.87 -13.77
CA PHE A 436 11.80 -17.24 -13.38
C PHE A 436 11.86 -15.75 -13.09
N TYR A 437 13.04 -15.15 -13.02
CA TYR A 437 13.18 -13.70 -12.91
C TYR A 437 13.33 -13.10 -14.29
N ARG A 438 12.23 -13.12 -15.03
CA ARG A 438 12.14 -12.34 -16.25
C ARG A 438 11.80 -10.92 -15.85
N HIS A 439 12.76 -10.02 -16.03
CA HIS A 439 12.50 -8.60 -15.98
C HIS A 439 11.43 -8.24 -17.00
N THR A 440 10.65 -7.24 -16.66
CA THR A 440 9.70 -6.61 -17.56
C THR A 440 10.26 -6.28 -18.92
N ASN A 441 11.56 -5.98 -18.99
CA ASN A 441 12.24 -5.69 -20.25
C ASN A 441 12.35 -6.89 -21.21
N TYR A 442 12.07 -8.11 -20.74
CA TYR A 442 12.33 -9.34 -21.52
C TYR A 442 11.25 -10.41 -21.42
N SER A 443 10.15 -10.20 -20.74
CA SER A 443 9.43 -11.35 -20.25
C SER A 443 7.98 -11.51 -20.63
N ILE A 444 7.39 -10.71 -21.45
CA ILE A 444 6.04 -11.01 -21.95
C ILE A 444 6.02 -10.78 -23.45
N ALA A 445 6.68 -11.66 -24.14
CA ALA A 445 6.32 -12.06 -25.48
C ALA A 445 5.95 -13.55 -25.36
N VAL A 446 4.71 -13.84 -25.10
CA VAL A 446 4.00 -15.07 -25.47
C VAL A 446 2.64 -14.63 -25.91
#